data_1896b8a2d5f52471da948c2159ab215c
#
_entry.id   1896b8a2d5f52471da948c2159ab215c
#
_cell.length_a   1.000
_cell.length_b   1.000
_cell.length_c   1.000
_cell.angle_alpha   90.00
_cell.angle_beta   90.00
_cell.angle_gamma   90.00
#
_symmetry.space_group_name_H-M   'P 1'
#
loop_
_entity.id
_entity.type
_entity.pdbx_description
1 polymer ?
#
loop_
_entity_poly.entity_id
_entity_poly.type
_entity_poly.pdbx_seq_one_letter_code
_entity_poly.pdbx_strand_id
1 'polypeptide(L)'
;MKRVGELIEETIEAMEMGATDAAFALTCAAIQETLKKSLETEDLTGGDYQRFVKQHWQLISFMGLPCALPMPLNVDFKLNTILHGFRVSGAEELILHLVRQTAVMSRTPAQFKFHSGSAFEIRGQQIFIPATLIGGLVGIVIFQPENKGESVSDKYWINISDFKMFISEFWGRIDLAERIMNFYLG
;
A
#
# COMPACT_ATOMS: atom_id res chain seq x y z
N MET A 1 5.34 7.66 20.05
CA MET A 1 5.21 6.89 18.80
C MET A 1 3.73 6.55 18.65
N LYS A 2 3.11 6.83 17.50
CA LYS A 2 1.71 6.48 17.25
C LYS A 2 1.59 4.97 17.05
N ARG A 3 0.48 4.38 17.48
CA ARG A 3 0.17 2.97 17.20
C ARG A 3 -0.19 2.79 15.72
N VAL A 4 0.00 1.58 15.20
CA VAL A 4 -0.37 1.27 13.80
C VAL A 4 -1.86 1.52 13.56
N GLY A 5 -2.73 1.13 14.50
CA GLY A 5 -4.16 1.39 14.42
C GLY A 5 -4.51 2.88 14.30
N GLU A 6 -3.86 3.75 15.08
CA GLU A 6 -4.05 5.20 15.01
C GLU A 6 -3.64 5.75 13.63
N LEU A 7 -2.51 5.28 13.08
CA LEU A 7 -2.04 5.69 11.74
C LEU A 7 -3.02 5.24 10.64
N ILE A 8 -3.58 4.05 10.75
CA ILE A 8 -4.58 3.55 9.79
C ILE A 8 -5.88 4.35 9.91
N GLU A 9 -6.34 4.68 11.11
CA GLU A 9 -7.54 5.50 11.31
C GLU A 9 -7.37 6.89 10.68
N GLU A 10 -6.26 7.57 10.97
CA GLU A 10 -5.92 8.87 10.35
C GLU A 10 -5.79 8.76 8.82
N THR A 11 -5.26 7.63 8.29
CA THR A 11 -5.18 7.38 6.85
C THR A 11 -6.57 7.35 6.22
N ILE A 12 -7.52 6.63 6.84
CA ILE A 12 -8.89 6.53 6.34
C ILE A 12 -9.57 7.91 6.36
N GLU A 13 -9.42 8.64 7.46
CA GLU A 13 -9.97 10.00 7.57
C GLU A 13 -9.38 10.95 6.52
N ALA A 14 -8.07 10.88 6.28
CA ALA A 14 -7.42 11.66 5.21
C ALA A 14 -7.94 11.30 3.81
N MET A 15 -8.21 10.01 3.55
CA MET A 15 -8.82 9.56 2.29
C MET A 15 -10.25 10.09 2.13
N GLU A 16 -11.06 10.05 3.18
CA GLU A 16 -12.42 10.60 3.18
C GLU A 16 -12.45 12.11 2.92
N MET A 17 -11.46 12.84 3.40
CA MET A 17 -11.26 14.27 3.13
C MET A 17 -10.65 14.58 1.75
N GLY A 18 -10.27 13.55 0.97
CA GLY A 18 -9.57 13.72 -0.30
C GLY A 18 -8.11 14.16 -0.17
N ALA A 19 -7.54 14.11 1.04
CA ALA A 19 -6.14 14.46 1.32
C ALA A 19 -5.20 13.28 1.00
N THR A 20 -5.17 12.84 -0.25
CA THR A 20 -4.53 11.60 -0.72
C THR A 20 -3.02 11.54 -0.44
N ASP A 21 -2.32 12.66 -0.58
CA ASP A 21 -0.89 12.74 -0.27
C ASP A 21 -0.62 12.50 1.23
N ALA A 22 -1.48 13.05 2.10
CA ALA A 22 -1.39 12.82 3.55
C ALA A 22 -1.74 11.38 3.90
N ALA A 23 -2.79 10.82 3.31
CA ALA A 23 -3.18 9.42 3.48
C ALA A 23 -2.02 8.48 3.10
N PHE A 24 -1.36 8.74 1.98
CA PHE A 24 -0.21 7.93 1.56
C PHE A 24 0.98 8.04 2.53
N ALA A 25 1.29 9.23 3.01
CA ALA A 25 2.37 9.44 3.99
C ALA A 25 2.09 8.71 5.31
N LEU A 26 0.84 8.76 5.80
CA LEU A 26 0.40 8.01 6.99
C LEU A 26 0.47 6.49 6.77
N THR A 27 0.09 6.01 5.59
CA THR A 27 0.23 4.59 5.22
C THR A 27 1.70 4.16 5.24
N CYS A 28 2.61 4.97 4.71
CA CYS A 28 4.05 4.69 4.76
C CYS A 28 4.59 4.65 6.19
N ALA A 29 4.09 5.52 7.07
CA ALA A 29 4.42 5.49 8.50
C ALA A 29 3.88 4.21 9.17
N ALA A 30 2.67 3.77 8.83
CA ALA A 30 2.11 2.51 9.33
C ALA A 30 2.91 1.28 8.85
N ILE A 31 3.36 1.26 7.59
CA ILE A 31 4.28 0.23 7.07
C ILE A 31 5.59 0.23 7.87
N GLN A 32 6.15 1.41 8.13
CA GLN A 32 7.39 1.54 8.91
C GLN A 32 7.24 0.94 10.31
N GLU A 33 6.18 1.31 11.04
CA GLU A 33 5.92 0.77 12.38
C GLU A 33 5.64 -0.74 12.36
N THR A 34 4.96 -1.25 11.33
CA THR A 34 4.76 -2.69 11.12
C THR A 34 6.09 -3.42 10.91
N LEU A 35 6.96 -2.87 10.08
CA LEU A 35 8.29 -3.44 9.83
C LEU A 35 9.16 -3.44 11.08
N LYS A 36 9.13 -2.38 11.89
CA LYS A 36 9.86 -2.33 13.16
C LYS A 36 9.40 -3.45 14.12
N LYS A 37 8.09 -3.69 14.20
CA LYS A 37 7.53 -4.79 14.99
C LYS A 37 7.98 -6.15 14.44
N SER A 38 7.89 -6.34 13.12
CA SER A 38 8.22 -7.62 12.48
C SER A 38 9.71 -7.99 12.59
N LEU A 39 10.59 -6.99 12.52
CA LEU A 39 12.04 -7.19 12.54
C LEU A 39 12.66 -6.93 13.92
N GLU A 40 11.85 -6.55 14.90
CA GLU A 40 12.29 -6.21 16.26
C GLU A 40 13.46 -5.19 16.26
N THR A 41 13.40 -4.18 15.36
CA THR A 41 14.45 -3.17 15.19
C THR A 41 13.87 -1.78 14.95
N GLU A 42 14.58 -0.76 15.44
CA GLU A 42 14.29 0.64 15.10
C GLU A 42 14.99 1.08 13.81
N ASP A 43 16.07 0.39 13.43
CA ASP A 43 16.92 0.75 12.28
C ASP A 43 16.50 -0.02 11.02
N LEU A 44 15.55 0.54 10.27
CA LEU A 44 15.10 -0.01 9.00
C LEU A 44 16.00 0.40 7.83
N THR A 45 16.27 -0.55 6.95
CA THR A 45 17.01 -0.34 5.71
C THR A 45 16.07 -0.24 4.50
N GLY A 46 16.57 0.29 3.38
CA GLY A 46 15.81 0.26 2.12
C GLY A 46 15.48 -1.16 1.64
N GLY A 47 16.28 -2.16 2.03
CA GLY A 47 16.05 -3.57 1.73
C GLY A 47 14.83 -4.16 2.45
N ASP A 48 14.50 -3.65 3.64
CA ASP A 48 13.36 -4.14 4.41
C ASP A 48 12.04 -3.72 3.77
N TYR A 49 11.93 -2.45 3.35
CA TYR A 49 10.79 -1.98 2.56
C TYR A 49 10.67 -2.75 1.24
N GLN A 50 11.80 -3.04 0.58
CA GLN A 50 11.82 -3.80 -0.67
C GLN A 50 11.27 -5.21 -0.47
N ARG A 51 11.73 -5.90 0.57
CA ARG A 51 11.26 -7.24 0.91
C ARG A 51 9.77 -7.23 1.20
N PHE A 52 9.30 -6.30 2.00
CA PHE A 52 7.89 -6.16 2.36
C PHE A 52 6.99 -5.95 1.14
N VAL A 53 7.29 -4.96 0.30
CA VAL A 53 6.49 -4.67 -0.91
C VAL A 53 6.51 -5.86 -1.87
N LYS A 54 7.69 -6.46 -2.13
CA LYS A 54 7.81 -7.61 -3.04
C LYS A 54 7.05 -8.83 -2.55
N GLN A 55 7.18 -9.16 -1.28
CA GLN A 55 6.52 -10.31 -0.68
C GLN A 55 4.99 -10.21 -0.79
N HIS A 56 4.46 -8.99 -0.68
CA HIS A 56 3.02 -8.76 -0.63
C HIS A 56 2.46 -8.11 -1.90
N TRP A 57 3.25 -7.96 -2.95
CA TRP A 57 2.85 -7.25 -4.15
C TRP A 57 1.56 -7.79 -4.79
N GLN A 58 1.41 -9.11 -4.83
CA GLN A 58 0.23 -9.74 -5.39
C GLN A 58 -1.04 -9.34 -4.64
N LEU A 59 -0.99 -9.32 -3.31
CA LEU A 59 -2.13 -8.92 -2.48
C LEU A 59 -2.37 -7.40 -2.54
N ILE A 60 -1.30 -6.59 -2.52
CA ILE A 60 -1.38 -5.14 -2.68
C ILE A 60 -2.07 -4.79 -4.00
N SER A 61 -1.65 -5.41 -5.10
CA SER A 61 -2.22 -5.15 -6.41
C SER A 61 -3.66 -5.67 -6.55
N PHE A 62 -3.96 -6.83 -5.99
CA PHE A 62 -5.32 -7.39 -5.97
C PHE A 62 -6.31 -6.46 -5.26
N MET A 63 -5.92 -5.87 -4.13
CA MET A 63 -6.80 -4.98 -3.37
C MET A 63 -6.79 -3.53 -3.89
N GLY A 64 -5.67 -3.08 -4.45
CA GLY A 64 -5.47 -1.67 -4.79
C GLY A 64 -5.60 -1.33 -6.27
N LEU A 65 -5.64 -2.30 -7.17
CA LEU A 65 -5.73 -2.08 -8.62
C LEU A 65 -7.01 -2.70 -9.17
N PRO A 66 -8.07 -1.92 -9.45
CA PRO A 66 -9.40 -2.43 -9.80
C PRO A 66 -9.45 -3.27 -11.09
N CYS A 67 -8.42 -3.24 -11.92
CA CYS A 67 -8.34 -3.97 -13.19
C CYS A 67 -7.53 -5.28 -13.10
N ALA A 68 -7.14 -5.71 -11.92
CA ALA A 68 -6.28 -6.88 -11.71
C ALA A 68 -7.02 -8.24 -11.69
N LEU A 69 -8.24 -8.32 -12.21
CA LEU A 69 -9.01 -9.56 -12.35
C LEU A 69 -8.83 -10.16 -13.76
N PRO A 70 -8.63 -11.40 -13.90
CA PRO A 70 -7.64 -12.43 -13.59
C PRO A 70 -6.55 -12.52 -14.65
N MET A 71 -5.79 -11.48 -14.87
CA MET A 71 -4.59 -11.57 -15.69
C MET A 71 -3.42 -11.95 -14.79
N PRO A 72 -2.55 -12.89 -15.16
CA PRO A 72 -1.24 -12.96 -14.56
C PRO A 72 -0.63 -11.57 -14.69
N LEU A 73 -0.34 -10.92 -13.57
CA LEU A 73 0.14 -9.53 -13.48
C LEU A 73 1.58 -9.41 -14.03
N ASN A 74 1.79 -9.86 -15.25
CA ASN A 74 2.83 -9.36 -16.13
C ASN A 74 2.29 -8.07 -16.77
N VAL A 75 1.92 -7.11 -15.93
CA VAL A 75 1.75 -5.75 -16.40
C VAL A 75 3.16 -5.26 -16.70
N ASP A 76 3.62 -5.52 -17.90
CA ASP A 76 4.82 -4.95 -18.48
C ASP A 76 4.63 -3.43 -18.61
N PHE A 77 4.56 -2.76 -17.46
CA PHE A 77 4.83 -1.34 -17.41
C PHE A 77 6.31 -1.16 -17.69
N LYS A 78 6.67 -1.14 -18.95
CA LYS A 78 7.96 -0.64 -19.39
C LYS A 78 8.03 0.86 -19.14
N LEU A 79 7.94 1.24 -17.88
CA LEU A 79 8.30 2.55 -17.40
C LEU A 79 9.83 2.68 -17.50
N ASN A 80 10.34 2.79 -18.73
CA ASN A 80 11.73 3.17 -18.99
C ASN A 80 11.96 4.64 -18.58
N THR A 81 11.44 5.03 -17.43
CA THR A 81 11.51 6.40 -16.94
C THR A 81 12.68 6.49 -15.96
N ILE A 82 13.64 7.32 -16.30
CA ILE A 82 14.74 7.66 -15.40
C ILE A 82 14.19 8.59 -14.32
N LEU A 83 13.81 8.03 -13.18
CA LEU A 83 13.47 8.79 -11.98
C LEU A 83 14.75 9.03 -11.18
N HIS A 84 15.27 10.28 -11.23
CA HIS A 84 16.47 10.67 -10.47
C HIS A 84 17.65 9.69 -10.56
N GLY A 85 17.91 9.15 -11.76
CA GLY A 85 18.99 8.19 -12.00
C GLY A 85 18.63 6.72 -11.72
N PHE A 86 17.39 6.43 -11.31
CA PHE A 86 16.92 5.05 -11.16
C PHE A 86 16.09 4.63 -12.37
N ARG A 87 16.35 3.44 -12.85
CA ARG A 87 15.54 2.81 -13.89
C ARG A 87 14.45 2.00 -13.20
N VAL A 88 13.18 2.30 -13.47
CA VAL A 88 12.02 1.58 -12.95
C VAL A 88 11.49 0.69 -14.06
N SER A 89 11.44 -0.62 -13.84
CA SER A 89 11.00 -1.60 -14.84
C SER A 89 9.54 -2.00 -14.73
N GLY A 90 8.88 -1.68 -13.60
CA GLY A 90 7.47 -2.04 -13.37
C GLY A 90 6.79 -1.29 -12.24
N ALA A 91 5.49 -1.51 -12.08
CA ALA A 91 4.67 -0.88 -11.04
C ALA A 91 5.16 -1.21 -9.62
N GLU A 92 5.59 -2.46 -9.40
CA GLU A 92 6.15 -2.89 -8.11
C GLU A 92 7.37 -2.05 -7.70
N GLU A 93 8.33 -1.87 -8.62
CA GLU A 93 9.53 -1.07 -8.35
C GLU A 93 9.20 0.40 -8.14
N LEU A 94 8.22 0.92 -8.89
CA LEU A 94 7.74 2.28 -8.74
C LEU A 94 7.17 2.51 -7.33
N ILE A 95 6.30 1.62 -6.89
CA ILE A 95 5.67 1.71 -5.57
C ILE A 95 6.67 1.51 -4.45
N LEU A 96 7.58 0.56 -4.61
CA LEU A 96 8.69 0.38 -3.67
C LEU A 96 9.50 1.67 -3.49
N HIS A 97 9.90 2.29 -4.62
CA HIS A 97 10.65 3.53 -4.59
C HIS A 97 9.87 4.65 -3.88
N LEU A 98 8.58 4.77 -4.19
CA LEU A 98 7.70 5.76 -3.61
C LEU A 98 7.50 5.55 -2.10
N VAL A 99 7.20 4.34 -1.67
CA VAL A 99 7.04 3.98 -0.24
C VAL A 99 8.32 4.30 0.53
N ARG A 100 9.47 3.87 0.03
CA ARG A 100 10.77 4.12 0.66
C ARG A 100 11.06 5.62 0.78
N GLN A 101 10.90 6.39 -0.30
CA GLN A 101 11.15 7.83 -0.27
C GLN A 101 10.21 8.55 0.69
N THR A 102 8.93 8.20 0.67
CA THR A 102 7.92 8.82 1.53
C THR A 102 8.17 8.48 3.00
N ALA A 103 8.54 7.26 3.33
CA ALA A 103 8.90 6.86 4.69
C ALA A 103 10.08 7.67 5.26
N VAL A 104 11.10 7.95 4.43
CA VAL A 104 12.26 8.76 4.82
C VAL A 104 11.93 10.24 4.91
N MET A 105 11.17 10.77 3.95
CA MET A 105 10.90 12.21 3.81
C MET A 105 9.65 12.66 4.57
N SER A 106 8.83 11.75 5.06
CA SER A 106 7.50 11.98 5.66
C SER A 106 6.55 12.78 4.74
N ARG A 107 6.77 12.70 3.45
CA ARG A 107 5.94 13.35 2.42
C ARG A 107 6.09 12.66 1.06
N THR A 108 5.03 12.70 0.25
CA THR A 108 5.08 12.25 -1.14
C THR A 108 6.02 13.14 -1.97
N PRO A 109 6.97 12.58 -2.73
CA PRO A 109 7.81 13.36 -3.62
C PRO A 109 6.99 14.05 -4.73
N ALA A 110 7.35 15.29 -5.08
CA ALA A 110 6.54 16.19 -5.92
C ALA A 110 6.25 15.66 -7.35
N GLN A 111 7.07 14.74 -7.86
CA GLN A 111 6.87 14.11 -9.17
C GLN A 111 5.73 13.08 -9.18
N PHE A 112 5.27 12.63 -8.01
CA PHE A 112 4.15 11.70 -7.89
C PHE A 112 2.86 12.45 -7.58
N LYS A 113 1.78 12.01 -8.19
CA LYS A 113 0.43 12.52 -7.97
C LYS A 113 -0.54 11.35 -7.88
N PHE A 114 -1.48 11.43 -6.96
CA PHE A 114 -2.57 10.48 -6.90
C PHE A 114 -3.76 10.98 -7.73
N HIS A 115 -4.49 10.04 -8.33
CA HIS A 115 -5.70 10.34 -9.09
C HIS A 115 -6.76 9.23 -8.92
N SER A 116 -8.00 9.53 -9.29
CA SER A 116 -9.13 8.61 -9.17
C SER A 116 -9.23 7.57 -10.31
N GLY A 117 -8.36 7.65 -11.31
CA GLY A 117 -8.30 6.66 -12.39
C GLY A 117 -7.74 5.33 -11.93
N SER A 118 -7.90 4.29 -12.74
CA SER A 118 -7.49 2.91 -12.45
C SER A 118 -6.10 2.53 -13.00
N ALA A 119 -5.49 3.37 -13.81
CA ALA A 119 -4.22 3.08 -14.48
C ALA A 119 -3.11 4.06 -14.03
N PHE A 120 -1.86 3.59 -14.06
CA PHE A 120 -0.71 4.47 -13.94
C PHE A 120 -0.56 5.31 -15.21
N GLU A 121 -0.29 6.59 -15.06
CA GLU A 121 -0.10 7.50 -16.17
C GLU A 121 1.18 8.32 -16.02
N ILE A 122 1.81 8.65 -17.15
CA ILE A 122 2.94 9.57 -17.19
C ILE A 122 2.55 10.78 -18.02
N ARG A 123 2.64 11.95 -17.40
CA ARG A 123 2.36 13.22 -18.06
C ARG A 123 3.55 14.16 -17.84
N GLY A 124 4.39 14.31 -18.87
CA GLY A 124 5.65 15.05 -18.74
C GLY A 124 6.59 14.42 -17.72
N GLN A 125 6.91 15.14 -16.65
CA GLN A 125 7.78 14.67 -15.57
C GLN A 125 6.98 14.16 -14.35
N GLN A 126 5.67 14.10 -14.44
CA GLN A 126 4.80 13.65 -13.36
C GLN A 126 4.30 12.23 -13.62
N ILE A 127 4.23 11.46 -12.55
CA ILE A 127 3.68 10.12 -12.52
C ILE A 127 2.40 10.14 -11.71
N PHE A 128 1.32 9.74 -12.36
CA PHE A 128 0.00 9.65 -11.76
C PHE A 128 -0.26 8.21 -11.33
N ILE A 129 -0.61 8.04 -10.07
CA ILE A 129 -0.81 6.74 -9.40
C ILE A 129 -2.28 6.60 -9.01
N PRO A 130 -2.92 5.46 -9.27
CA PRO A 130 -4.27 5.20 -8.78
C PRO A 130 -4.34 5.36 -7.26
N ALA A 131 -5.24 6.23 -6.76
CA ALA A 131 -5.40 6.45 -5.32
C ALA A 131 -5.88 5.19 -4.59
N THR A 132 -6.57 4.27 -5.28
CA THR A 132 -6.99 2.97 -4.77
C THR A 132 -5.83 2.11 -4.27
N LEU A 133 -4.61 2.34 -4.79
CA LEU A 133 -3.41 1.63 -4.34
C LEU A 133 -3.11 1.87 -2.85
N ILE A 134 -3.48 3.04 -2.32
CA ILE A 134 -3.36 3.32 -0.87
C ILE A 134 -4.19 2.30 -0.09
N GLY A 135 -5.40 1.97 -0.56
CA GLY A 135 -6.24 0.94 0.05
C GLY A 135 -5.58 -0.44 0.06
N GLY A 136 -4.87 -0.81 -1.01
CA GLY A 136 -4.09 -2.05 -1.06
C GLY A 136 -2.95 -2.08 -0.04
N LEU A 137 -2.24 -0.96 0.12
CA LEU A 137 -1.17 -0.81 1.11
C LEU A 137 -1.70 -0.79 2.56
N VAL A 138 -2.83 -0.13 2.79
CA VAL A 138 -3.54 -0.16 4.08
C VAL A 138 -3.96 -1.59 4.43
N GLY A 139 -4.56 -2.29 3.47
CA GLY A 139 -4.97 -3.69 3.66
C GLY A 139 -3.82 -4.57 4.10
N ILE A 140 -2.67 -4.49 3.42
CA ILE A 140 -1.53 -5.34 3.80
C ILE A 140 -0.99 -5.02 5.18
N VAL A 141 -1.04 -3.78 5.65
CA VAL A 141 -0.68 -3.40 7.02
C VAL A 141 -1.64 -4.04 8.03
N ILE A 142 -2.95 -3.96 7.77
CA ILE A 142 -3.98 -4.54 8.65
C ILE A 142 -3.80 -6.04 8.78
N PHE A 143 -3.49 -6.74 7.71
CA PHE A 143 -3.38 -8.20 7.69
C PHE A 143 -2.08 -8.75 8.30
N GLN A 144 -1.06 -7.92 8.56
CA GLN A 144 0.20 -8.42 9.11
C GLN A 144 0.01 -9.03 10.50
N PRO A 145 0.56 -10.23 10.76
CA PRO A 145 0.44 -10.91 12.06
C PRO A 145 0.89 -10.06 13.24
N GLU A 146 1.90 -9.22 13.05
CA GLU A 146 2.48 -8.33 14.05
C GLU A 146 1.50 -7.24 14.51
N ASN A 147 0.47 -6.98 13.71
CA ASN A 147 -0.58 -6.01 14.00
C ASN A 147 -1.83 -6.65 14.64
N LYS A 148 -1.76 -7.94 14.98
CA LYS A 148 -2.81 -8.61 15.75
C LYS A 148 -2.98 -7.93 17.11
N GLY A 149 -4.13 -7.34 17.37
CA GLY A 149 -4.40 -6.58 18.59
C GLY A 149 -4.35 -5.07 18.42
N GLU A 150 -4.04 -4.59 17.21
CA GLU A 150 -4.36 -3.22 16.84
C GLU A 150 -5.87 -3.06 16.65
N SER A 151 -6.35 -1.83 16.64
CA SER A 151 -7.76 -1.52 16.45
C SER A 151 -7.95 -0.15 15.81
N VAL A 152 -9.03 -0.02 15.10
CA VAL A 152 -9.60 1.24 14.62
C VAL A 152 -11.05 1.32 15.09
N SER A 153 -11.71 2.45 14.89
CA SER A 153 -13.14 2.58 15.16
C SER A 153 -13.95 1.51 14.40
N ASP A 154 -14.93 0.90 15.06
CA ASP A 154 -15.79 -0.16 14.49
C ASP A 154 -16.66 0.31 13.31
N LYS A 155 -16.69 1.60 13.02
CA LYS A 155 -17.38 2.16 11.85
C LYS A 155 -16.67 1.88 10.52
N TYR A 156 -15.37 1.55 10.54
CA TYR A 156 -14.56 1.40 9.34
C TYR A 156 -14.60 -0.01 8.78
N TRP A 157 -14.64 -0.09 7.46
CA TRP A 157 -14.61 -1.33 6.69
C TRP A 157 -13.60 -1.26 5.56
N ILE A 158 -13.18 -2.41 5.09
CA ILE A 158 -12.38 -2.58 3.88
C ILE A 158 -13.17 -3.37 2.85
N ASN A 159 -13.00 -3.03 1.58
CA ASN A 159 -13.53 -3.83 0.48
C ASN A 159 -12.39 -4.68 -0.09
N ILE A 160 -12.60 -5.99 -0.18
CA ILE A 160 -11.73 -6.90 -0.88
C ILE A 160 -12.57 -7.53 -1.98
N SER A 161 -12.38 -7.05 -3.22
CA SER A 161 -13.30 -7.34 -4.33
C SER A 161 -14.74 -7.02 -3.93
N ASP A 162 -15.65 -7.99 -3.95
CA ASP A 162 -17.08 -7.83 -3.61
C ASP A 162 -17.37 -7.98 -2.10
N PHE A 163 -16.37 -8.35 -1.30
CA PHE A 163 -16.54 -8.51 0.13
C PHE A 163 -16.33 -7.19 0.87
N LYS A 164 -17.35 -6.77 1.59
CA LYS A 164 -17.29 -5.65 2.52
C LYS A 164 -17.21 -6.19 3.94
N MET A 165 -16.14 -5.90 4.64
CA MET A 165 -15.87 -6.47 5.96
C MET A 165 -15.33 -5.40 6.89
N PHE A 166 -15.65 -5.50 8.18
CA PHE A 166 -15.13 -4.59 9.18
C PHE A 166 -13.63 -4.80 9.41
N ILE A 167 -12.88 -3.71 9.49
CA ILE A 167 -11.42 -3.78 9.71
C ILE A 167 -11.08 -4.51 11.00
N SER A 168 -11.92 -4.35 12.04
CA SER A 168 -11.74 -5.01 13.34
C SER A 168 -11.63 -6.54 13.26
N GLU A 169 -12.17 -7.16 12.21
CA GLU A 169 -12.14 -8.62 12.02
C GLU A 169 -10.85 -9.14 11.36
N PHE A 170 -10.01 -8.23 10.85
CA PHE A 170 -8.88 -8.59 9.97
C PHE A 170 -7.49 -8.39 10.55
N TRP A 171 -7.36 -7.72 11.67
CA TRP A 171 -6.06 -7.48 12.26
C TRP A 171 -5.25 -8.76 12.46
N GLY A 172 -4.11 -8.84 11.77
CA GLY A 172 -3.21 -9.99 11.82
C GLY A 172 -3.66 -11.22 11.03
N ARG A 173 -4.67 -11.09 10.15
CA ARG A 173 -5.29 -12.23 9.42
C ARG A 173 -4.85 -12.29 7.96
N ILE A 174 -3.54 -12.31 7.72
CA ILE A 174 -2.98 -12.47 6.36
C ILE A 174 -3.46 -13.76 5.70
N ASP A 175 -3.67 -14.83 6.48
CA ASP A 175 -4.20 -16.11 6.02
C ASP A 175 -5.58 -15.97 5.35
N LEU A 176 -6.42 -15.09 5.89
CA LEU A 176 -7.76 -14.86 5.36
C LEU A 176 -7.70 -14.03 4.07
N ALA A 177 -6.85 -12.98 4.02
CA ALA A 177 -6.67 -12.18 2.83
C ALA A 177 -6.15 -13.01 1.64
N GLU A 178 -5.18 -13.90 1.88
CA GLU A 178 -4.66 -14.82 0.87
C GLU A 178 -5.71 -15.83 0.38
N ARG A 179 -6.55 -16.37 1.28
CA ARG A 179 -7.66 -17.25 0.88
C ARG A 179 -8.67 -16.53 -0.01
N ILE A 180 -9.05 -15.30 0.34
CA ILE A 180 -9.96 -14.50 -0.49
C ILE A 180 -9.34 -14.27 -1.86
N MET A 181 -8.09 -13.82 -1.90
CA MET A 181 -7.37 -13.59 -3.16
C MET A 181 -7.32 -14.87 -4.00
N ASN A 182 -6.92 -16.00 -3.43
CA ASN A 182 -6.83 -17.28 -4.14
C ASN A 182 -8.20 -17.78 -4.64
N PHE A 183 -9.29 -17.51 -3.93
CA PHE A 183 -10.64 -17.83 -4.39
C PHE A 183 -11.01 -17.07 -5.67
N TYR A 184 -10.54 -15.84 -5.84
CA TYR A 184 -10.81 -15.04 -7.03
C TYR A 184 -9.86 -15.31 -8.19
N LEU A 185 -8.62 -15.73 -7.91
CA LEU A 185 -7.59 -15.94 -8.91
C LEU A 185 -7.44 -17.40 -9.37
N GLY A 186 -7.99 -18.34 -8.60
CA GLY A 186 -7.95 -19.79 -8.90
C GLY A 186 -9.08 -20.27 -9.71
#